data_f3bb00fedea7a8e9a18e320e2a9a2a84
#
_entry.id   f3bb00fedea7a8e9a18e320e2a9a2a84
#
_cell.length_a   1.000
_cell.length_b   1.000
_cell.length_c   1.000
_cell.angle_alpha   90.00
_cell.angle_beta   90.00
_cell.angle_gamma   90.00
#
_symmetry.space_group_name_H-M   'P 1'
#
loop_
_entity.id
_entity.type
_entity.pdbx_description
1 polymer ?
#
loop_
_entity_poly.entity_id
_entity_poly.type
_entity_poly.pdbx_seq_one_letter_code
_entity_poly.pdbx_strand_id
1 'polypeptide(L)'
;MKRILWSARRGGGLGRRVLTVAVALAGSVLLGTVAGVAQPAGYPAPAVPTEWAPPQADHLGAVLYMKDHPAAAPRGVNDFGCVPDADHPRPVILAHGTDASAYTDWSAIGPRLVDAGFCVFALNYGGKPGAVSFGTEDIVLSAHQFAAFVDRVRTTTRAARVDLVGFSQGANMTRYYVNKLGGAPAVDTWVGLASPTYGGVMYGLVPVAQQIPGALTVAEKTISVAAVQQAQGSPFMQELNAGGDTVPGVRYVTIGSRVDEMIQPFENIALHGPGAENIVVQDRCPADLTGHFHMVYDPFVAQLVLEVLDPERAPEPVCRPVALGTGIPQVIIGGNI
;
A
#
# COMPACT_ATOMS: atom_id res chain seq x y z
N MET A 1 37.34 -13.68 -71.07
CA MET A 1 38.60 -14.13 -71.72
C MET A 1 39.41 -14.91 -70.66
N LYS A 2 39.87 -16.04 -71.14
CA LYS A 2 40.90 -16.97 -70.60
C LYS A 2 40.53 -17.83 -69.39
N ARG A 3 40.20 -19.05 -69.74
CA ARG A 3 40.32 -20.34 -69.02
C ARG A 3 41.79 -20.56 -68.63
N ILE A 4 42.04 -21.26 -67.57
CA ILE A 4 43.08 -22.31 -67.49
C ILE A 4 42.55 -23.38 -66.49
N LEU A 5 42.38 -24.58 -67.01
CA LEU A 5 42.25 -25.88 -66.35
C LEU A 5 43.67 -26.33 -65.94
N TRP A 6 43.80 -27.02 -64.81
CA TRP A 6 44.70 -28.17 -64.72
C TRP A 6 44.28 -29.21 -63.67
N SER A 7 44.48 -30.41 -64.01
CA SER A 7 43.94 -31.69 -63.63
C SER A 7 44.63 -32.34 -62.42
N ALA A 8 43.88 -33.10 -61.69
CA ALA A 8 44.05 -34.42 -61.10
C ALA A 8 45.42 -34.86 -60.55
N ARG A 9 45.44 -35.41 -59.35
CA ARG A 9 45.90 -36.79 -59.06
C ARG A 9 45.37 -37.33 -57.75
N ARG A 10 45.06 -38.64 -57.81
CA ARG A 10 44.57 -39.55 -56.77
C ARG A 10 45.59 -39.78 -55.64
N GLY A 11 45.10 -40.15 -54.44
CA GLY A 11 45.92 -40.82 -53.46
C GLY A 11 45.23 -41.04 -52.11
N GLY A 12 44.77 -42.29 -51.91
CA GLY A 12 44.98 -43.02 -50.67
C GLY A 12 44.12 -42.64 -49.44
N GLY A 13 43.21 -43.53 -49.07
CA GLY A 13 42.33 -43.47 -47.93
C GLY A 13 43.04 -43.56 -46.57
N LEU A 14 42.38 -43.07 -45.60
CA LEU A 14 42.35 -43.60 -44.22
C LEU A 14 41.06 -43.12 -43.56
N GLY A 15 40.26 -44.06 -43.14
CA GLY A 15 38.99 -43.77 -42.47
C GLY A 15 39.18 -43.06 -41.15
N ARG A 16 38.61 -41.89 -41.01
CA ARG A 16 38.40 -41.23 -39.75
C ARG A 16 36.97 -41.40 -39.31
N ARG A 17 36.76 -42.25 -38.30
CA ARG A 17 35.50 -42.36 -37.58
C ARG A 17 35.22 -40.99 -36.93
N VAL A 18 34.18 -40.28 -37.36
CA VAL A 18 33.68 -39.08 -36.69
C VAL A 18 32.87 -39.59 -35.51
N LEU A 19 33.36 -39.38 -34.33
CA LEU A 19 32.66 -39.59 -33.07
C LEU A 19 31.74 -38.37 -32.87
N THR A 20 30.46 -38.52 -33.10
CA THR A 20 29.45 -37.48 -32.81
C THR A 20 29.21 -37.49 -31.30
N VAL A 21 29.80 -36.53 -30.57
CA VAL A 21 29.49 -36.30 -29.19
C VAL A 21 28.21 -35.43 -29.13
N ALA A 22 27.08 -36.05 -28.79
CA ALA A 22 25.86 -35.35 -28.47
C ALA A 22 26.01 -34.73 -27.09
N VAL A 23 26.24 -33.42 -27.02
CA VAL A 23 26.16 -32.66 -25.74
C VAL A 23 24.69 -32.41 -25.44
N ALA A 24 24.13 -33.21 -24.55
CA ALA A 24 22.82 -32.92 -23.95
C ALA A 24 22.96 -31.75 -22.98
N LEU A 25 22.55 -30.56 -23.40
CA LEU A 25 22.36 -29.40 -22.50
C LEU A 25 21.10 -29.69 -21.66
N ALA A 26 21.30 -30.28 -20.49
CA ALA A 26 20.28 -30.29 -19.45
C ALA A 26 20.16 -28.86 -18.89
N GLY A 27 19.22 -28.09 -19.40
CA GLY A 27 18.82 -26.80 -18.83
C GLY A 27 18.15 -27.03 -17.49
N SER A 28 18.89 -26.91 -16.40
CA SER A 28 18.33 -26.81 -15.06
C SER A 28 17.67 -25.44 -14.94
N VAL A 29 16.33 -25.41 -15.09
CA VAL A 29 15.52 -24.25 -14.67
C VAL A 29 15.63 -24.19 -13.14
N LEU A 30 16.51 -23.37 -12.63
CA LEU A 30 16.50 -22.95 -11.24
C LEU A 30 15.23 -22.12 -11.03
N LEU A 31 14.17 -22.75 -10.56
CA LEU A 31 13.06 -22.08 -9.90
C LEU A 31 13.63 -21.41 -8.66
N GLY A 32 14.05 -20.15 -8.80
CA GLY A 32 14.41 -19.31 -7.68
C GLY A 32 13.17 -19.13 -6.79
N THR A 33 13.15 -19.82 -5.66
CA THR A 33 12.24 -19.49 -4.58
C THR A 33 12.58 -18.06 -4.14
N VAL A 34 11.71 -17.11 -4.45
CA VAL A 34 11.79 -15.77 -3.86
C VAL A 34 11.64 -15.98 -2.34
N ALA A 35 12.73 -15.81 -1.61
CA ALA A 35 12.68 -15.85 -0.17
C ALA A 35 11.77 -14.69 0.30
N GLY A 36 10.63 -15.01 0.90
CA GLY A 36 9.77 -14.02 1.52
C GLY A 36 10.56 -13.21 2.55
N VAL A 37 10.22 -11.93 2.71
CA VAL A 37 10.84 -11.06 3.71
C VAL A 37 10.51 -11.62 5.10
N ALA A 38 11.50 -12.21 5.76
CA ALA A 38 11.31 -12.81 7.08
C ALA A 38 10.96 -11.71 8.11
N GLN A 39 9.87 -11.92 8.85
CA GLN A 39 9.53 -11.06 9.98
C GLN A 39 10.63 -11.12 11.04
N PRO A 40 11.08 -9.97 11.58
CA PRO A 40 12.07 -9.96 12.67
C PRO A 40 11.62 -10.82 13.85
N ALA A 41 12.52 -11.60 14.43
CA ALA A 41 12.21 -12.48 15.56
C ALA A 41 11.71 -11.66 16.76
N GLY A 42 10.59 -12.08 17.34
CA GLY A 42 10.01 -11.46 18.54
C GLY A 42 8.91 -10.42 18.26
N TYR A 43 8.59 -10.12 17.01
CA TYR A 43 7.46 -9.23 16.70
C TYR A 43 6.17 -10.05 16.51
N PRO A 44 5.05 -9.66 17.16
CA PRO A 44 3.81 -10.42 17.03
C PRO A 44 3.30 -10.36 15.58
N ALA A 45 2.67 -11.45 15.14
CA ALA A 45 1.95 -11.45 13.88
C ALA A 45 0.85 -10.38 13.89
N PRO A 46 0.56 -9.72 12.74
CA PRO A 46 -0.50 -8.73 12.69
C PRO A 46 -1.85 -9.36 13.00
N ALA A 47 -2.72 -8.60 13.67
CA ALA A 47 -4.08 -9.01 13.89
C ALA A 47 -4.88 -8.88 12.58
N VAL A 48 -5.52 -9.96 12.17
CA VAL A 48 -6.36 -9.99 10.96
C VAL A 48 -7.80 -10.17 11.39
N PRO A 49 -8.63 -9.10 11.38
CA PRO A 49 -10.03 -9.21 11.76
C PRO A 49 -10.82 -9.97 10.69
N THR A 50 -11.78 -10.79 11.12
CA THR A 50 -12.58 -11.64 10.21
C THR A 50 -14.07 -11.62 10.50
N GLU A 51 -14.53 -10.92 11.54
CA GLU A 51 -15.95 -10.80 11.86
C GLU A 51 -16.57 -9.68 11.04
N TRP A 52 -17.25 -10.01 9.96
CA TRP A 52 -17.84 -9.02 9.06
C TRP A 52 -18.87 -8.16 9.75
N ALA A 53 -18.69 -6.87 9.62
CA ALA A 53 -19.46 -5.82 10.23
C ALA A 53 -20.04 -4.85 9.17
N PRO A 54 -21.14 -4.14 9.46
CA PRO A 54 -21.80 -3.26 8.51
C PRO A 54 -20.91 -2.08 8.11
N PRO A 55 -21.10 -1.51 6.90
CA PRO A 55 -20.46 -0.26 6.53
C PRO A 55 -20.83 0.87 7.50
N GLN A 56 -19.87 1.78 7.72
CA GLN A 56 -20.08 2.98 8.54
C GLN A 56 -20.03 4.23 7.68
N ALA A 57 -20.71 5.27 8.11
CA ALA A 57 -20.76 6.55 7.42
C ALA A 57 -19.60 7.49 7.80
N ASP A 58 -19.01 7.27 8.98
CA ASP A 58 -17.94 8.09 9.54
C ASP A 58 -17.13 7.34 10.60
N HIS A 59 -16.05 7.98 11.04
CA HIS A 59 -15.13 7.42 12.04
C HIS A 59 -15.80 7.15 13.39
N LEU A 60 -16.68 8.03 13.85
CA LEU A 60 -17.34 7.86 15.15
C LEU A 60 -18.22 6.61 15.17
N GLY A 61 -19.01 6.40 14.11
CA GLY A 61 -19.82 5.19 13.98
C GLY A 61 -18.98 3.92 14.01
N ALA A 62 -17.82 3.92 13.35
CA ALA A 62 -16.92 2.79 13.33
C ALA A 62 -16.28 2.53 14.71
N VAL A 63 -15.81 3.57 15.40
CA VAL A 63 -15.24 3.45 16.76
C VAL A 63 -16.29 2.93 17.75
N LEU A 64 -17.49 3.49 17.74
CA LEU A 64 -18.57 3.04 18.60
C LEU A 64 -18.93 1.55 18.39
N TYR A 65 -18.97 1.13 17.12
CA TYR A 65 -19.23 -0.27 16.79
C TYR A 65 -18.12 -1.20 17.32
N MET A 66 -16.86 -0.82 17.15
CA MET A 66 -15.71 -1.63 17.58
C MET A 66 -15.61 -1.81 19.10
N LYS A 67 -16.21 -0.95 19.93
CA LYS A 67 -16.24 -1.13 21.39
C LYS A 67 -16.82 -2.47 21.80
N ASP A 68 -17.90 -2.86 21.12
CA ASP A 68 -18.60 -4.11 21.40
C ASP A 68 -18.14 -5.25 20.47
N HIS A 69 -17.42 -4.92 19.38
CA HIS A 69 -16.99 -5.85 18.33
C HIS A 69 -15.50 -5.66 17.95
N PRO A 70 -14.56 -5.95 18.86
CA PRO A 70 -13.13 -5.66 18.65
C PRO A 70 -12.48 -6.46 17.50
N ALA A 71 -13.13 -7.53 17.03
CA ALA A 71 -12.69 -8.33 15.88
C ALA A 71 -13.39 -7.93 14.57
N ALA A 72 -14.08 -6.77 14.53
CA ALA A 72 -14.81 -6.30 13.37
C ALA A 72 -13.88 -6.12 12.15
N ALA A 73 -14.31 -6.68 11.02
CA ALA A 73 -13.75 -6.46 9.70
C ALA A 73 -14.81 -5.78 8.81
N PRO A 74 -14.43 -4.96 7.84
CA PRO A 74 -15.39 -4.47 6.87
C PRO A 74 -16.08 -5.62 6.14
N ARG A 75 -17.35 -5.46 5.80
CA ARG A 75 -18.16 -6.49 5.13
C ARG A 75 -17.48 -7.02 3.88
N GLY A 76 -17.27 -8.32 3.80
CA GLY A 76 -16.66 -9.05 2.68
C GLY A 76 -15.14 -8.96 2.62
N VAL A 77 -14.50 -8.13 3.46
CA VAL A 77 -13.03 -8.06 3.56
C VAL A 77 -12.50 -9.26 4.36
N ASN A 78 -11.30 -9.72 4.00
CA ASN A 78 -10.63 -10.89 4.60
C ASN A 78 -11.38 -12.22 4.38
N ASP A 79 -12.12 -12.35 3.28
CA ASP A 79 -12.55 -13.66 2.81
C ASP A 79 -11.35 -14.40 2.17
N PHE A 80 -10.68 -15.23 2.94
CA PHE A 80 -9.58 -16.06 2.45
C PHE A 80 -10.01 -17.21 1.52
N GLY A 81 -11.32 -17.38 1.29
CA GLY A 81 -11.87 -18.24 0.24
C GLY A 81 -12.07 -17.52 -1.08
N CYS A 82 -11.89 -16.20 -1.15
CA CYS A 82 -12.03 -15.43 -2.36
C CYS A 82 -10.98 -15.84 -3.41
N VAL A 83 -11.44 -16.06 -4.64
CA VAL A 83 -10.59 -16.40 -5.79
C VAL A 83 -10.65 -15.25 -6.78
N PRO A 84 -9.52 -14.55 -7.03
CA PRO A 84 -9.44 -13.52 -8.05
C PRO A 84 -9.85 -14.08 -9.42
N ASP A 85 -10.61 -13.31 -10.18
CA ASP A 85 -11.08 -13.69 -11.51
C ASP A 85 -10.26 -13.01 -12.62
N ALA A 86 -10.71 -13.16 -13.87
CA ALA A 86 -10.02 -12.59 -15.02
C ALA A 86 -10.18 -11.04 -15.08
N ASP A 87 -11.27 -10.53 -14.55
CA ASP A 87 -11.55 -9.09 -14.53
C ASP A 87 -10.81 -8.39 -13.41
N HIS A 88 -10.66 -9.05 -12.24
CA HIS A 88 -9.92 -8.57 -11.07
C HIS A 88 -8.87 -9.59 -10.62
N PRO A 89 -7.79 -9.78 -11.43
CA PRO A 89 -6.81 -10.85 -11.17
C PRO A 89 -5.89 -10.56 -9.99
N ARG A 90 -5.95 -9.36 -9.42
CA ARG A 90 -5.12 -8.94 -8.31
C ARG A 90 -5.98 -8.63 -7.08
N PRO A 91 -5.69 -9.28 -5.93
CA PRO A 91 -6.29 -8.90 -4.66
C PRO A 91 -5.88 -7.48 -4.27
N VAL A 92 -6.79 -6.76 -3.62
CA VAL A 92 -6.52 -5.43 -3.04
C VAL A 92 -6.21 -5.58 -1.55
N ILE A 93 -5.11 -5.00 -1.09
CA ILE A 93 -4.75 -4.96 0.33
C ILE A 93 -4.83 -3.53 0.85
N LEU A 94 -5.63 -3.34 1.89
CA LEU A 94 -5.91 -2.06 2.53
C LEU A 94 -5.08 -1.90 3.79
N ALA A 95 -4.39 -0.75 3.94
CA ALA A 95 -3.56 -0.42 5.09
C ALA A 95 -4.06 0.86 5.76
N HIS A 96 -4.52 0.76 7.02
CA HIS A 96 -5.10 1.85 7.80
C HIS A 96 -4.08 2.93 8.21
N GLY A 97 -4.57 4.05 8.73
CA GLY A 97 -3.74 5.15 9.23
C GLY A 97 -3.22 4.94 10.66
N THR A 98 -2.67 6.03 11.22
CA THR A 98 -2.20 6.09 12.61
C THR A 98 -3.40 6.05 13.56
N ASP A 99 -3.27 5.31 14.66
CA ASP A 99 -4.27 5.22 15.73
C ASP A 99 -5.67 4.80 15.22
N ALA A 100 -5.66 3.82 14.34
CA ALA A 100 -6.84 3.33 13.64
C ALA A 100 -6.87 1.80 13.60
N SER A 101 -7.76 1.23 12.81
CA SER A 101 -7.87 -0.20 12.55
C SER A 101 -8.34 -0.48 11.12
N ALA A 102 -8.27 -1.73 10.70
CA ALA A 102 -8.84 -2.16 9.42
C ALA A 102 -10.34 -1.80 9.30
N TYR A 103 -11.08 -1.84 10.40
CA TYR A 103 -12.50 -1.50 10.37
C TYR A 103 -12.74 0.01 10.39
N THR A 104 -12.06 0.76 11.27
CA THR A 104 -12.31 2.20 11.40
C THR A 104 -12.00 2.96 10.12
N ASP A 105 -10.97 2.55 9.37
CA ASP A 105 -10.62 3.27 8.14
C ASP A 105 -11.24 2.66 6.87
N TRP A 106 -11.60 1.39 6.88
CA TRP A 106 -12.02 0.73 5.65
C TRP A 106 -13.46 0.25 5.63
N SER A 107 -14.25 0.54 6.68
CA SER A 107 -15.67 0.15 6.74
C SER A 107 -16.54 0.77 5.64
N ALA A 108 -16.14 1.88 5.03
CA ALA A 108 -16.86 2.49 3.92
C ALA A 108 -16.31 2.06 2.54
N ILE A 109 -15.00 2.14 2.31
CA ILE A 109 -14.38 1.82 1.00
C ILE A 109 -14.28 0.30 0.79
N GLY A 110 -13.88 -0.47 1.79
CA GLY A 110 -13.67 -1.91 1.66
C GLY A 110 -14.86 -2.67 1.07
N PRO A 111 -16.09 -2.50 1.60
CA PRO A 111 -17.29 -3.14 1.04
C PRO A 111 -17.59 -2.73 -0.41
N ARG A 112 -17.26 -1.50 -0.81
CA ARG A 112 -17.47 -1.03 -2.20
C ARG A 112 -16.53 -1.72 -3.19
N LEU A 113 -15.27 -1.96 -2.79
CA LEU A 113 -14.32 -2.74 -3.58
C LEU A 113 -14.77 -4.21 -3.70
N VAL A 114 -15.28 -4.80 -2.60
CA VAL A 114 -15.86 -6.15 -2.61
C VAL A 114 -17.06 -6.21 -3.55
N ASP A 115 -17.98 -5.24 -3.47
CA ASP A 115 -19.18 -5.16 -4.34
C ASP A 115 -18.81 -4.96 -5.82
N ALA A 116 -17.65 -4.35 -6.10
CA ALA A 116 -17.10 -4.22 -7.44
C ALA A 116 -16.41 -5.51 -7.95
N GLY A 117 -16.32 -6.56 -7.14
CA GLY A 117 -15.78 -7.88 -7.53
C GLY A 117 -14.33 -8.14 -7.11
N PHE A 118 -13.68 -7.23 -6.39
CA PHE A 118 -12.32 -7.47 -5.91
C PHE A 118 -12.27 -8.43 -4.72
N CYS A 119 -11.24 -9.27 -4.65
CA CYS A 119 -10.82 -9.92 -3.42
C CYS A 119 -10.08 -8.88 -2.55
N VAL A 120 -10.66 -8.50 -1.42
CA VAL A 120 -10.16 -7.40 -0.57
C VAL A 120 -9.67 -7.94 0.77
N PHE A 121 -8.51 -7.47 1.19
CA PHE A 121 -7.87 -7.87 2.45
C PHE A 121 -7.42 -6.65 3.24
N ALA A 122 -7.43 -6.76 4.58
CA ALA A 122 -6.94 -5.72 5.48
C ALA A 122 -6.40 -6.35 6.76
N LEU A 123 -5.46 -5.66 7.41
CA LEU A 123 -4.85 -6.12 8.66
C LEU A 123 -4.82 -4.98 9.67
N ASN A 124 -4.68 -5.33 10.94
CA ASN A 124 -4.33 -4.41 12.02
C ASN A 124 -2.83 -4.58 12.30
N TYR A 125 -2.00 -3.61 11.93
CA TYR A 125 -0.56 -3.62 12.09
C TYR A 125 -0.09 -2.60 13.15
N GLY A 126 1.11 -2.76 13.68
CA GLY A 126 1.75 -1.77 14.55
C GLY A 126 0.99 -1.51 15.85
N GLY A 127 0.43 -2.54 16.46
CA GLY A 127 -0.25 -2.47 17.75
C GLY A 127 0.37 -3.40 18.79
N LYS A 128 0.20 -3.06 20.07
CA LYS A 128 0.56 -3.91 21.20
C LYS A 128 -0.46 -5.05 21.36
N PRO A 129 -0.10 -6.17 22.00
CA PRO A 129 -1.07 -7.21 22.33
C PRO A 129 -2.25 -6.62 23.13
N GLY A 130 -3.48 -6.88 22.65
CA GLY A 130 -4.71 -6.37 23.28
C GLY A 130 -5.04 -4.90 22.94
N ALA A 131 -4.32 -4.27 22.02
CA ALA A 131 -4.65 -2.93 21.56
C ALA A 131 -6.05 -2.90 20.91
N VAL A 132 -6.73 -1.78 21.09
CA VAL A 132 -8.01 -1.47 20.43
C VAL A 132 -7.82 -0.55 19.23
N SER A 133 -6.65 0.12 19.14
CA SER A 133 -6.20 0.88 17.98
C SER A 133 -4.76 0.48 17.61
N PHE A 134 -4.39 0.70 16.37
CA PHE A 134 -3.18 0.18 15.75
C PHE A 134 -2.47 1.28 14.95
N GLY A 135 -1.32 0.96 14.34
CA GLY A 135 -0.52 1.96 13.64
C GLY A 135 0.19 2.92 14.60
N THR A 136 0.44 2.52 15.86
CA THR A 136 1.07 3.36 16.89
C THR A 136 2.54 2.99 17.14
N GLU A 137 2.94 1.77 16.76
CA GLU A 137 4.29 1.26 16.94
C GLU A 137 5.21 1.63 15.75
N ASP A 138 6.46 1.20 15.81
CA ASP A 138 7.46 1.47 14.77
C ASP A 138 6.99 1.09 13.36
N ILE A 139 7.10 2.03 12.39
CA ILE A 139 6.58 1.85 11.02
C ILE A 139 7.40 0.82 10.24
N VAL A 140 8.72 0.70 10.48
CA VAL A 140 9.57 -0.28 9.79
C VAL A 140 9.17 -1.69 10.21
N LEU A 141 8.94 -1.90 11.51
CA LEU A 141 8.46 -3.18 12.03
C LEU A 141 7.05 -3.49 11.52
N SER A 142 6.18 -2.48 11.43
CA SER A 142 4.85 -2.58 10.81
C SER A 142 4.92 -2.99 9.34
N ALA A 143 5.90 -2.47 8.59
CA ALA A 143 6.12 -2.85 7.20
C ALA A 143 6.58 -4.32 7.05
N HIS A 144 7.32 -4.87 8.01
CA HIS A 144 7.62 -6.30 8.04
C HIS A 144 6.38 -7.17 8.33
N GLN A 145 5.50 -6.73 9.25
CA GLN A 145 4.21 -7.39 9.47
C GLN A 145 3.37 -7.38 8.18
N PHE A 146 3.35 -6.25 7.50
CA PHE A 146 2.64 -6.08 6.22
C PHE A 146 3.21 -6.99 5.13
N ALA A 147 4.53 -7.11 5.00
CA ALA A 147 5.19 -8.00 4.06
C ALA A 147 4.73 -9.46 4.24
N ALA A 148 4.71 -9.96 5.48
CA ALA A 148 4.22 -11.30 5.79
C ALA A 148 2.72 -11.47 5.43
N PHE A 149 1.92 -10.42 5.61
CA PHE A 149 0.51 -10.45 5.23
C PHE A 149 0.32 -10.47 3.71
N VAL A 150 1.10 -9.69 2.93
CA VAL A 150 1.11 -9.76 1.46
C VAL A 150 1.43 -11.16 0.98
N ASP A 151 2.45 -11.80 1.54
CA ASP A 151 2.82 -13.18 1.19
C ASP A 151 1.70 -14.19 1.50
N ARG A 152 1.02 -14.01 2.65
CA ARG A 152 -0.16 -14.82 3.01
C ARG A 152 -1.29 -14.64 1.98
N VAL A 153 -1.64 -13.39 1.63
CA VAL A 153 -2.70 -13.09 0.65
C VAL A 153 -2.36 -13.70 -0.70
N ARG A 154 -1.15 -13.47 -1.22
CA ARG A 154 -0.70 -14.04 -2.50
C ARG A 154 -0.71 -15.56 -2.51
N THR A 155 -0.26 -16.19 -1.43
CA THR A 155 -0.26 -17.66 -1.31
C THR A 155 -1.68 -18.21 -1.32
N THR A 156 -2.59 -17.60 -0.57
CA THR A 156 -3.98 -18.08 -0.45
C THR A 156 -4.76 -17.87 -1.73
N THR A 157 -4.63 -16.69 -2.37
CA THR A 157 -5.33 -16.34 -3.61
C THR A 157 -4.63 -16.85 -4.86
N ARG A 158 -3.39 -17.32 -4.74
CA ARG A 158 -2.50 -17.70 -5.85
C ARG A 158 -2.20 -16.56 -6.83
N ALA A 159 -2.40 -15.32 -6.39
CA ALA A 159 -2.13 -14.15 -7.21
C ALA A 159 -0.62 -13.89 -7.32
N ALA A 160 -0.14 -13.59 -8.51
CA ALA A 160 1.26 -13.24 -8.72
C ALA A 160 1.61 -11.88 -8.10
N ARG A 161 0.67 -10.94 -8.16
CA ARG A 161 0.81 -9.55 -7.66
C ARG A 161 -0.47 -9.14 -6.94
N VAL A 162 -0.37 -8.10 -6.13
CA VAL A 162 -1.48 -7.45 -5.43
C VAL A 162 -1.53 -5.96 -5.78
N ASP A 163 -2.67 -5.32 -5.54
CA ASP A 163 -2.80 -3.88 -5.52
C ASP A 163 -2.89 -3.40 -4.07
N LEU A 164 -2.24 -2.27 -3.75
CA LEU A 164 -2.17 -1.72 -2.41
C LEU A 164 -2.92 -0.39 -2.33
N VAL A 165 -3.73 -0.22 -1.29
CA VAL A 165 -4.34 1.07 -0.95
C VAL A 165 -3.99 1.38 0.50
N GLY A 166 -3.19 2.43 0.70
CA GLY A 166 -2.79 2.89 2.03
C GLY A 166 -3.41 4.26 2.34
N PHE A 167 -3.89 4.44 3.56
CA PHE A 167 -4.36 5.74 4.05
C PHE A 167 -3.36 6.32 5.04
N SER A 168 -3.01 7.61 4.86
CA SER A 168 -2.14 8.32 5.79
C SER A 168 -0.84 7.55 6.06
N GLN A 169 -0.53 7.16 7.30
CA GLN A 169 0.58 6.30 7.65
C GLN A 169 0.61 4.99 6.86
N GLY A 170 -0.56 4.39 6.58
CA GLY A 170 -0.66 3.16 5.80
C GLY A 170 -0.06 3.29 4.41
N ALA A 171 -0.15 4.48 3.80
CA ALA A 171 0.50 4.78 2.55
C ALA A 171 2.04 4.79 2.69
N ASN A 172 2.59 5.46 3.71
CA ASN A 172 4.04 5.45 3.96
C ASN A 172 4.56 4.07 4.31
N MET A 173 3.85 3.32 5.15
CA MET A 173 4.22 1.96 5.56
C MET A 173 4.25 1.00 4.37
N THR A 174 3.22 1.02 3.53
CA THR A 174 3.16 0.17 2.33
C THR A 174 4.18 0.60 1.27
N ARG A 175 4.45 1.91 1.13
CA ARG A 175 5.52 2.40 0.26
C ARG A 175 6.90 1.99 0.77
N TYR A 176 7.12 1.95 2.09
CA TYR A 176 8.36 1.42 2.66
C TYR A 176 8.52 -0.07 2.32
N TYR A 177 7.46 -0.87 2.43
CA TYR A 177 7.48 -2.26 1.98
C TYR A 177 7.89 -2.39 0.51
N VAL A 178 7.25 -1.60 -0.38
CA VAL A 178 7.53 -1.65 -1.83
C VAL A 178 8.96 -1.22 -2.14
N ASN A 179 9.39 -0.05 -1.61
CA ASN A 179 10.61 0.62 -2.04
C ASN A 179 11.86 0.17 -1.26
N LYS A 180 11.71 -0.31 -0.01
CA LYS A 180 12.84 -0.60 0.90
C LYS A 180 12.95 -2.07 1.29
N LEU A 181 11.84 -2.80 1.36
CA LEU A 181 11.85 -4.23 1.73
C LEU A 181 11.76 -5.17 0.52
N GLY A 182 11.92 -4.65 -0.71
CA GLY A 182 11.92 -5.48 -1.91
C GLY A 182 10.53 -5.96 -2.35
N GLY A 183 9.46 -5.29 -1.93
CA GLY A 183 8.07 -5.66 -2.24
C GLY A 183 7.65 -5.39 -3.70
N ALA A 184 8.38 -4.58 -4.46
CA ALA A 184 8.00 -4.17 -5.82
C ALA A 184 7.59 -5.32 -6.76
N PRO A 185 8.27 -6.49 -6.81
CA PRO A 185 7.85 -7.59 -7.68
C PRO A 185 6.49 -8.18 -7.33
N ALA A 186 6.00 -7.99 -6.10
CA ALA A 186 4.72 -8.49 -5.61
C ALA A 186 3.57 -7.48 -5.79
N VAL A 187 3.85 -6.24 -6.21
CA VAL A 187 2.87 -5.15 -6.27
C VAL A 187 2.71 -4.66 -7.71
N ASP A 188 1.46 -4.47 -8.15
CA ASP A 188 1.14 -3.87 -9.45
C ASP A 188 0.86 -2.38 -9.30
N THR A 189 -0.15 -2.04 -8.51
CA THR A 189 -0.55 -0.65 -8.25
C THR A 189 -0.43 -0.34 -6.76
N TRP A 190 0.14 0.82 -6.46
CA TRP A 190 0.16 1.40 -5.13
C TRP A 190 -0.65 2.70 -5.14
N VAL A 191 -1.65 2.79 -4.27
CA VAL A 191 -2.50 3.96 -4.09
C VAL A 191 -2.31 4.52 -2.69
N GLY A 192 -1.88 5.78 -2.59
CA GLY A 192 -1.75 6.51 -1.33
C GLY A 192 -2.85 7.54 -1.16
N LEU A 193 -3.75 7.33 -0.20
CA LEU A 193 -4.77 8.30 0.19
C LEU A 193 -4.20 9.21 1.28
N ALA A 194 -4.22 10.53 1.07
CA ALA A 194 -3.70 11.51 2.02
C ALA A 194 -2.34 11.08 2.63
N SER A 195 -1.42 10.63 1.76
CA SER A 195 -0.11 10.11 2.16
C SER A 195 0.79 11.24 2.68
N PRO A 196 1.36 11.18 3.89
CA PRO A 196 2.38 12.12 4.29
C PRO A 196 3.73 11.79 3.64
N THR A 197 3.77 11.80 2.30
CA THR A 197 4.90 11.37 1.45
C THR A 197 6.21 12.06 1.82
N TYR A 198 6.14 13.34 2.16
CA TYR A 198 7.27 14.15 2.62
C TYR A 198 7.08 14.66 4.07
N GLY A 199 6.23 14.01 4.84
CA GLY A 199 5.87 14.45 6.17
C GLY A 199 4.82 15.57 6.14
N GLY A 200 5.04 16.64 6.91
CA GLY A 200 4.07 17.74 7.01
C GLY A 200 2.92 17.45 7.96
N VAL A 201 2.97 16.34 8.69
CA VAL A 201 1.98 15.98 9.72
C VAL A 201 1.89 17.06 10.79
N MET A 202 0.71 17.25 11.38
CA MET A 202 0.43 18.27 12.38
C MET A 202 0.78 19.68 11.90
N TYR A 203 0.39 20.05 10.68
CA TYR A 203 0.65 21.35 10.05
C TYR A 203 2.14 21.72 9.93
N GLY A 204 3.02 20.71 9.83
CA GLY A 204 4.46 20.98 9.75
C GLY A 204 5.08 21.57 11.01
N LEU A 205 4.40 21.52 12.16
CA LEU A 205 4.91 22.07 13.43
C LEU A 205 6.01 21.21 14.07
N VAL A 206 6.16 19.96 13.63
CA VAL A 206 7.15 19.05 14.19
C VAL A 206 8.60 19.56 14.05
N PRO A 207 9.06 20.18 12.94
CA PRO A 207 10.39 20.76 12.86
C PRO A 207 10.66 21.85 13.91
N VAL A 208 9.62 22.59 14.33
CA VAL A 208 9.73 23.55 15.44
C VAL A 208 9.90 22.83 16.78
N ALA A 209 9.13 21.77 17.01
CA ALA A 209 9.25 20.94 18.21
C ALA A 209 10.63 20.25 18.31
N GLN A 210 11.25 19.89 17.18
CA GLN A 210 12.60 19.30 17.13
C GLN A 210 13.69 20.23 17.71
N GLN A 211 13.46 21.54 17.71
CA GLN A 211 14.41 22.51 18.29
C GLN A 211 14.30 22.62 19.82
N ILE A 212 13.27 22.00 20.42
CA ILE A 212 13.05 22.00 21.86
C ILE A 212 13.58 20.70 22.45
N PRO A 213 14.64 20.73 23.30
CA PRO A 213 15.20 19.53 23.90
C PRO A 213 14.15 18.67 24.61
N GLY A 214 14.06 17.39 24.25
CA GLY A 214 13.13 16.44 24.87
C GLY A 214 11.69 16.47 24.35
N ALA A 215 11.29 17.44 23.51
CA ALA A 215 9.91 17.54 23.01
C ALA A 215 9.49 16.29 22.21
N LEU A 216 10.36 15.76 21.36
CA LEU A 216 10.07 14.54 20.60
C LEU A 216 9.88 13.31 21.49
N THR A 217 10.72 13.15 22.53
CA THR A 217 10.58 12.05 23.49
C THR A 217 9.25 12.14 24.26
N VAL A 218 8.79 13.35 24.56
CA VAL A 218 7.45 13.55 25.14
C VAL A 218 6.37 13.21 24.13
N ALA A 219 6.51 13.64 22.88
CA ALA A 219 5.56 13.33 21.81
C ALA A 219 5.44 11.82 21.53
N GLU A 220 6.56 11.08 21.49
CA GLU A 220 6.55 9.61 21.35
C GLU A 220 5.76 8.92 22.45
N LYS A 221 5.87 9.41 23.70
CA LYS A 221 5.17 8.84 24.85
C LYS A 221 3.70 9.25 24.93
N THR A 222 3.34 10.41 24.41
CA THR A 222 1.99 10.98 24.52
C THR A 222 1.14 10.75 23.27
N ILE A 223 1.76 10.65 22.09
CA ILE A 223 1.06 10.46 20.82
C ILE A 223 1.33 9.02 20.32
N SER A 224 2.47 8.80 19.67
CA SER A 224 2.98 7.46 19.29
C SER A 224 4.35 7.57 18.61
N VAL A 225 5.10 6.45 18.60
CA VAL A 225 6.35 6.34 17.85
C VAL A 225 6.10 6.59 16.36
N ALA A 226 5.08 5.97 15.81
CA ALA A 226 4.73 6.10 14.40
C ALA A 226 4.40 7.53 13.97
N ALA A 227 3.70 8.30 14.82
CA ALA A 227 3.39 9.70 14.51
C ALA A 227 4.67 10.55 14.40
N VAL A 228 5.64 10.33 15.31
CA VAL A 228 6.92 11.04 15.29
C VAL A 228 7.78 10.63 14.08
N GLN A 229 7.75 9.35 13.69
CA GLN A 229 8.46 8.87 12.52
C GLN A 229 7.98 9.53 11.22
N GLN A 230 6.73 9.96 11.13
CA GLN A 230 6.17 10.67 9.97
C GLN A 230 6.45 12.18 9.96
N ALA A 231 7.19 12.67 10.94
CA ALA A 231 7.60 14.06 10.97
C ALA A 231 8.50 14.39 9.78
N GLN A 232 8.33 15.58 9.21
CA GLN A 232 9.19 16.06 8.13
C GLN A 232 10.66 16.06 8.57
N GLY A 233 11.53 15.42 7.77
CA GLY A 233 12.95 15.32 8.07
C GLY A 233 13.32 14.30 9.16
N SER A 234 12.40 13.48 9.63
CA SER A 234 12.72 12.36 10.52
C SER A 234 13.64 11.35 9.82
N PRO A 235 14.41 10.53 10.56
CA PRO A 235 15.23 9.47 9.98
C PRO A 235 14.41 8.51 9.10
N PHE A 236 13.20 8.13 9.52
CA PHE A 236 12.30 7.29 8.73
C PHE A 236 11.91 7.94 7.40
N MET A 237 11.52 9.22 7.41
CA MET A 237 11.14 9.94 6.19
C MET A 237 12.32 10.15 5.25
N GLN A 238 13.52 10.39 5.79
CA GLN A 238 14.75 10.47 4.99
C GLN A 238 15.06 9.12 4.34
N GLU A 239 15.00 8.02 5.07
CA GLU A 239 15.23 6.67 4.56
C GLU A 239 14.19 6.31 3.50
N LEU A 240 12.90 6.53 3.78
CA LEU A 240 11.80 6.21 2.86
C LEU A 240 11.97 6.90 1.51
N ASN A 241 12.42 8.16 1.50
CA ASN A 241 12.58 8.95 0.28
C ASN A 241 14.00 8.89 -0.33
N ALA A 242 14.96 8.25 0.34
CA ALA A 242 16.32 8.10 -0.19
C ALA A 242 16.31 7.32 -1.51
N GLY A 243 16.95 7.87 -2.55
CA GLY A 243 17.02 7.26 -3.88
C GLY A 243 15.76 7.43 -4.73
N GLY A 244 14.79 8.21 -4.27
CA GLY A 244 13.53 8.49 -4.95
C GLY A 244 12.32 7.91 -4.23
N ASP A 245 11.15 8.45 -4.55
CA ASP A 245 9.88 8.11 -3.89
C ASP A 245 9.08 7.02 -4.64
N THR A 246 9.51 6.65 -5.85
CA THR A 246 8.97 5.54 -6.65
C THR A 246 10.08 4.56 -7.05
N VAL A 247 9.71 3.31 -7.34
CA VAL A 247 10.61 2.29 -7.91
C VAL A 247 10.02 1.72 -9.20
N PRO A 248 10.85 1.24 -10.16
CA PRO A 248 10.36 0.67 -11.42
C PRO A 248 9.46 -0.54 -11.22
N GLY A 249 8.47 -0.70 -12.12
CA GLY A 249 7.62 -1.88 -12.19
C GLY A 249 6.37 -1.83 -11.31
N VAL A 250 6.13 -0.73 -10.60
CA VAL A 250 4.92 -0.45 -9.84
C VAL A 250 4.29 0.84 -10.37
N ARG A 251 2.98 0.85 -10.54
CA ARG A 251 2.21 2.07 -10.81
C ARG A 251 1.91 2.78 -9.49
N TYR A 252 2.26 4.05 -9.39
CA TYR A 252 2.05 4.85 -8.18
C TYR A 252 1.01 5.93 -8.43
N VAL A 253 0.00 5.98 -7.56
CA VAL A 253 -1.05 7.01 -7.58
C VAL A 253 -1.24 7.58 -6.18
N THR A 254 -1.24 8.90 -6.03
CA THR A 254 -1.71 9.55 -4.80
C THR A 254 -3.08 10.18 -5.03
N ILE A 255 -3.93 10.14 -4.00
CA ILE A 255 -5.18 10.89 -3.95
C ILE A 255 -5.13 11.77 -2.71
N GLY A 256 -5.14 13.08 -2.91
CA GLY A 256 -5.00 14.07 -1.84
C GLY A 256 -5.99 15.20 -1.94
N SER A 257 -6.06 16.01 -0.89
CA SER A 257 -6.96 17.15 -0.80
C SER A 257 -6.20 18.43 -0.47
N ARG A 258 -6.57 19.55 -1.12
CA ARG A 258 -6.01 20.87 -0.79
C ARG A 258 -6.38 21.36 0.60
N VAL A 259 -7.44 20.79 1.17
CA VAL A 259 -7.94 21.14 2.50
C VAL A 259 -7.69 20.04 3.54
N ASP A 260 -6.68 19.21 3.30
CA ASP A 260 -6.24 18.20 4.27
C ASP A 260 -5.83 18.89 5.59
N GLU A 261 -6.42 18.46 6.70
CA GLU A 261 -6.21 19.09 8.00
C GLU A 261 -4.95 18.59 8.71
N MET A 262 -4.38 17.48 8.25
CA MET A 262 -3.22 16.86 8.89
C MET A 262 -1.92 17.09 8.13
N ILE A 263 -1.98 17.01 6.79
CA ILE A 263 -0.79 17.08 5.93
C ILE A 263 -0.71 18.47 5.30
N GLN A 264 0.22 19.28 5.79
CA GLN A 264 0.44 20.63 5.28
C GLN A 264 1.93 20.95 5.11
N PRO A 265 2.33 21.66 4.06
CA PRO A 265 1.47 21.98 2.90
C PRO A 265 1.01 20.72 2.18
N PHE A 266 -0.17 20.79 1.51
CA PHE A 266 -0.79 19.60 0.89
C PHE A 266 0.07 18.97 -0.22
N GLU A 267 0.99 19.72 -0.81
CA GLU A 267 1.97 19.24 -1.79
C GLU A 267 2.85 18.11 -1.25
N ASN A 268 2.98 17.99 0.08
CA ASN A 268 3.67 16.88 0.72
C ASN A 268 2.98 15.52 0.51
N ILE A 269 1.74 15.51 0.00
CA ILE A 269 1.03 14.27 -0.36
C ILE A 269 1.55 13.70 -1.69
N ALA A 270 1.95 14.57 -2.62
CA ALA A 270 2.35 14.19 -3.97
C ALA A 270 3.66 13.38 -4.00
N LEU A 271 3.74 12.46 -4.96
CA LEU A 271 4.98 11.80 -5.37
C LEU A 271 5.61 12.56 -6.54
N HIS A 272 6.93 12.62 -6.58
CA HIS A 272 7.71 13.34 -7.62
C HIS A 272 8.49 12.40 -8.53
N GLY A 273 8.52 11.10 -8.21
CA GLY A 273 9.24 10.09 -8.97
C GLY A 273 8.66 9.85 -10.37
N PRO A 274 9.45 9.27 -11.27
CA PRO A 274 9.01 8.99 -12.63
C PRO A 274 7.75 8.13 -12.67
N GLY A 275 6.75 8.55 -13.46
CA GLY A 275 5.50 7.82 -13.67
C GLY A 275 4.50 7.91 -12.51
N ALA A 276 4.77 8.72 -11.48
CA ALA A 276 3.80 8.98 -10.43
C ALA A 276 2.62 9.80 -10.97
N GLU A 277 1.42 9.40 -10.58
CA GLU A 277 0.17 10.11 -10.84
C GLU A 277 -0.33 10.72 -9.53
N ASN A 278 -0.69 12.01 -9.55
CA ASN A 278 -1.16 12.69 -8.36
C ASN A 278 -2.54 13.28 -8.63
N ILE A 279 -3.56 12.75 -7.96
CA ILE A 279 -4.95 13.18 -8.08
C ILE A 279 -5.27 14.09 -6.91
N VAL A 280 -5.75 15.30 -7.21
CA VAL A 280 -6.28 16.22 -6.20
C VAL A 280 -7.79 16.21 -6.29
N VAL A 281 -8.47 15.92 -5.17
CA VAL A 281 -9.94 15.80 -5.10
C VAL A 281 -10.60 17.04 -5.71
N GLN A 282 -10.16 18.25 -5.36
CA GLN A 282 -10.78 19.51 -5.82
C GLN A 282 -10.52 19.82 -7.31
N ASP A 283 -9.57 19.16 -7.96
CA ASP A 283 -9.38 19.27 -9.41
C ASP A 283 -10.44 18.48 -10.18
N ARG A 284 -10.93 17.39 -9.60
CA ARG A 284 -11.96 16.52 -10.15
C ARG A 284 -13.38 16.90 -9.66
N CYS A 285 -13.48 17.42 -8.43
CA CYS A 285 -14.72 17.86 -7.79
C CYS A 285 -14.49 19.12 -6.94
N PRO A 286 -14.57 20.34 -7.51
CA PRO A 286 -14.27 21.58 -6.78
C PRO A 286 -15.17 21.85 -5.56
N ALA A 287 -16.38 21.27 -5.52
CA ALA A 287 -17.32 21.41 -4.41
C ALA A 287 -17.08 20.41 -3.27
N ASP A 288 -16.22 19.44 -3.48
CA ASP A 288 -15.85 18.45 -2.48
C ASP A 288 -14.69 18.98 -1.64
N LEU A 289 -14.99 19.40 -0.42
CA LEU A 289 -13.99 19.88 0.54
C LEU A 289 -13.67 18.81 1.59
N THR A 290 -13.65 17.54 1.15
CA THR A 290 -13.14 16.43 1.97
C THR A 290 -11.72 16.70 2.41
N GLY A 291 -11.49 16.64 3.73
CA GLY A 291 -10.17 16.71 4.34
C GLY A 291 -9.64 15.32 4.76
N HIS A 292 -8.62 15.31 5.60
CA HIS A 292 -7.94 14.07 6.04
C HIS A 292 -8.89 13.08 6.70
N PHE A 293 -9.67 13.56 7.67
CA PHE A 293 -10.51 12.71 8.52
C PHE A 293 -11.76 12.15 7.85
N HIS A 294 -12.14 12.68 6.68
CA HIS A 294 -13.26 12.16 5.90
C HIS A 294 -12.80 11.35 4.68
N MET A 295 -11.52 11.40 4.32
CA MET A 295 -10.95 10.82 3.09
C MET A 295 -11.40 9.37 2.84
N VAL A 296 -11.36 8.52 3.85
CA VAL A 296 -11.71 7.09 3.74
C VAL A 296 -13.21 6.80 3.82
N TYR A 297 -14.02 7.81 4.11
CA TYR A 297 -15.49 7.72 4.15
C TYR A 297 -16.16 8.38 2.96
N ASP A 298 -15.41 9.19 2.22
CA ASP A 298 -15.94 9.97 1.11
C ASP A 298 -16.33 9.08 -0.08
N PRO A 299 -17.61 9.18 -0.55
CA PRO A 299 -18.05 8.40 -1.71
C PRO A 299 -17.34 8.75 -3.01
N PHE A 300 -16.90 10.00 -3.19
CA PHE A 300 -16.18 10.42 -4.39
C PHE A 300 -14.75 9.86 -4.39
N VAL A 301 -14.06 9.93 -3.25
CA VAL A 301 -12.73 9.29 -3.09
C VAL A 301 -12.81 7.78 -3.31
N ALA A 302 -13.86 7.12 -2.80
CA ALA A 302 -14.05 5.69 -3.06
C ALA A 302 -14.20 5.36 -4.55
N GLN A 303 -14.87 6.24 -5.32
CA GLN A 303 -15.01 6.10 -6.77
C GLN A 303 -13.68 6.38 -7.49
N LEU A 304 -12.87 7.35 -7.04
CA LEU A 304 -11.53 7.58 -7.57
C LEU A 304 -10.61 6.36 -7.32
N VAL A 305 -10.69 5.71 -6.16
CA VAL A 305 -9.96 4.46 -5.90
C VAL A 305 -10.38 3.36 -6.87
N LEU A 306 -11.68 3.19 -7.11
CA LEU A 306 -12.18 2.22 -8.09
C LEU A 306 -11.69 2.55 -9.51
N GLU A 307 -11.75 3.81 -9.94
CA GLU A 307 -11.25 4.26 -11.24
C GLU A 307 -9.74 3.96 -11.42
N VAL A 308 -8.95 4.13 -10.36
CA VAL A 308 -7.52 3.80 -10.38
C VAL A 308 -7.28 2.29 -10.50
N LEU A 309 -8.05 1.48 -9.77
CA LEU A 309 -7.86 0.02 -9.72
C LEU A 309 -8.44 -0.72 -10.93
N ASP A 310 -9.55 -0.20 -11.49
CA ASP A 310 -10.24 -0.75 -12.66
C ASP A 310 -10.70 0.35 -13.62
N PRO A 311 -9.78 0.99 -14.35
CA PRO A 311 -10.09 2.12 -15.23
C PRO A 311 -10.99 1.75 -16.41
N GLU A 312 -11.12 0.46 -16.73
CA GLU A 312 -11.94 0.00 -17.86
C GLU A 312 -13.41 -0.21 -17.50
N ARG A 313 -13.72 -0.52 -16.23
CA ARG A 313 -15.06 -0.90 -15.76
C ARG A 313 -15.63 0.02 -14.68
N ALA A 314 -14.77 0.76 -13.98
CA ALA A 314 -15.24 1.69 -12.96
C ALA A 314 -16.18 2.73 -13.58
N PRO A 315 -17.33 3.02 -12.94
CA PRO A 315 -18.19 4.09 -13.39
C PRO A 315 -17.49 5.46 -13.22
N GLU A 316 -17.84 6.41 -14.06
CA GLU A 316 -17.34 7.79 -13.92
C GLU A 316 -17.67 8.34 -12.53
N PRO A 317 -16.68 8.88 -11.79
CA PRO A 317 -16.90 9.42 -10.45
C PRO A 317 -17.89 10.57 -10.43
N VAL A 318 -18.88 10.49 -9.55
CA VAL A 318 -19.96 11.48 -9.42
C VAL A 318 -19.59 12.49 -8.34
N CYS A 319 -19.26 13.71 -8.77
CA CYS A 319 -18.94 14.83 -7.89
C CYS A 319 -20.14 15.21 -6.99
N ARG A 320 -19.92 15.28 -5.68
CA ARG A 320 -20.91 15.75 -4.70
C ARG A 320 -20.25 16.73 -3.74
N PRO A 321 -20.97 17.77 -3.30
CA PRO A 321 -20.44 18.70 -2.32
C PRO A 321 -20.19 18.03 -0.98
N VAL A 322 -19.02 18.29 -0.39
CA VAL A 322 -18.68 17.95 1.00
C VAL A 322 -18.26 19.23 1.71
N ALA A 323 -18.77 19.44 2.93
CA ALA A 323 -18.44 20.64 3.69
C ALA A 323 -17.03 20.58 4.25
N LEU A 324 -16.35 21.72 4.32
CA LEU A 324 -15.04 21.84 4.95
C LEU A 324 -15.10 21.39 6.42
N GLY A 325 -14.11 20.59 6.84
CA GLY A 325 -14.02 20.09 8.21
C GLY A 325 -14.95 18.91 8.53
N THR A 326 -15.61 18.33 7.50
CA THR A 326 -16.35 17.07 7.67
C THR A 326 -15.40 15.99 8.21
N GLY A 327 -15.84 15.26 9.24
CA GLY A 327 -15.05 14.22 9.90
C GLY A 327 -14.31 14.69 11.17
N ILE A 328 -13.97 15.98 11.31
CA ILE A 328 -13.26 16.50 12.48
C ILE A 328 -14.03 16.25 13.80
N PRO A 329 -15.34 16.60 13.93
CA PRO A 329 -16.08 16.34 15.15
C PRO A 329 -16.12 14.85 15.50
N GLN A 330 -16.26 13.98 14.51
CA GLN A 330 -16.34 12.53 14.67
C GLN A 330 -15.04 11.96 15.24
N VAL A 331 -13.89 12.41 14.75
CA VAL A 331 -12.58 11.97 15.25
C VAL A 331 -12.33 12.49 16.66
N ILE A 332 -12.65 13.76 16.95
CA ILE A 332 -12.50 14.33 18.29
C ILE A 332 -13.36 13.57 19.30
N ILE A 333 -14.62 13.30 19.00
CA ILE A 333 -15.51 12.56 19.90
C ILE A 333 -15.01 11.10 20.02
N GLY A 334 -14.70 10.44 18.92
CA GLY A 334 -14.22 9.05 18.88
C GLY A 334 -12.95 8.83 19.70
N GLY A 335 -12.01 9.77 19.65
CA GLY A 335 -10.76 9.71 20.44
C GLY A 335 -10.91 9.97 21.93
N ASN A 336 -12.09 10.39 22.40
CA ASN A 336 -12.36 10.72 23.81
C ASN A 336 -13.35 9.75 24.49
N ILE A 337 -13.75 8.72 23.84
CA ILE A 337 -14.66 7.67 24.33
C ILE A 337 -13.96 6.32 24.31
#